data_2c90a10f27f36c885519bca15a2a74df
#
_entry.id   2c90a10f27f36c885519bca15a2a74df
#
_cell.length_a   1.000
_cell.length_b   1.000
_cell.length_c   1.000
_cell.angle_alpha   90.00
_cell.angle_beta   90.00
_cell.angle_gamma   90.00
#
_symmetry.space_group_name_H-M   'P 1'
#
loop_
_entity.id
_entity.type
_entity.pdbx_description
1 polymer ?
#
loop_
_entity_poly.entity_id
_entity_poly.type
_entity_poly.pdbx_seq_one_letter_code
_entity_poly.pdbx_strand_id
1 'polypeptide(L)'
;MRFYLRRVAFYVITIWAAVSLNFLLPRMMPGDPAAIMIGKLRRASGGRELSPQVIQDIYALLGAGNTTSPWQQYLAYWTRLLHGDLGLSSTRYPYPVLELIGNALPWTLFMVGLATVLSFVLGIAGGAFVGWKRGTWLDQLVPATSLLQSIPYFWLALVLVAVFSVQLGWLPIVGAYDPFDFPSGPEWSWPFVASALQHAFLPALTIVISSVGGWLLGMRNMMVSTMSEDYVLTAEAKGLKPSRIRDRYAARNAAIPSLAGFSIALAFVVAGSIVTEQVFSYPGIGKLMIQSVQGLDYTLMQGVFLVITLTVLAANFAMDLLYGLIDPRVRNDI
;
A
#
# COMPACT_ATOMS: atom_id res chain seq x y z
N MET A 1 -2.57 30.71 -10.73
CA MET A 1 -2.18 30.01 -11.96
C MET A 1 -0.74 29.47 -11.90
N ARG A 2 0.24 30.28 -11.48
CA ARG A 2 1.67 29.85 -11.30
C ARG A 2 1.84 28.69 -10.31
N PHE A 3 1.11 28.65 -9.20
CA PHE A 3 1.13 27.59 -8.21
C PHE A 3 0.81 26.20 -8.81
N TYR A 4 -0.30 26.07 -9.51
CA TYR A 4 -0.69 24.81 -10.15
C TYR A 4 0.26 24.37 -11.26
N LEU A 5 0.75 25.31 -12.07
CA LEU A 5 1.73 25.04 -13.12
C LEU A 5 3.06 24.50 -12.54
N ARG A 6 3.54 25.11 -11.45
CA ARG A 6 4.77 24.65 -10.78
C ARG A 6 4.60 23.24 -10.20
N ARG A 7 3.45 22.93 -9.60
CA ARG A 7 3.16 21.59 -9.08
C ARG A 7 3.06 20.56 -10.21
N VAL A 8 2.31 20.85 -11.25
CA VAL A 8 2.21 19.96 -12.41
C VAL A 8 3.60 19.68 -13.00
N ALA A 9 4.41 20.73 -13.20
CA ALA A 9 5.78 20.56 -13.69
C ALA A 9 6.63 19.69 -12.75
N PHE A 10 6.52 19.88 -11.43
CA PHE A 10 7.21 19.05 -10.46
C PHE A 10 6.81 17.58 -10.58
N TYR A 11 5.50 17.27 -10.64
CA TYR A 11 5.04 15.89 -10.77
C TYR A 11 5.42 15.26 -12.10
N VAL A 12 5.38 16.02 -13.21
CA VAL A 12 5.83 15.54 -14.53
C VAL A 12 7.31 15.17 -14.49
N ILE A 13 8.16 16.02 -13.91
CA ILE A 13 9.59 15.74 -13.76
C ILE A 13 9.81 14.52 -12.86
N THR A 14 9.04 14.41 -11.76
CA THR A 14 9.15 13.27 -10.81
C THR A 14 8.71 11.96 -11.47
N ILE A 15 7.63 11.97 -12.25
CA ILE A 15 7.18 10.80 -13.01
C ILE A 15 8.25 10.41 -14.04
N TRP A 16 8.78 11.37 -14.79
CA TRP A 16 9.85 11.10 -15.74
C TRP A 16 11.08 10.48 -15.07
N ALA A 17 11.53 11.04 -13.95
CA ALA A 17 12.65 10.52 -13.19
C ALA A 17 12.37 9.11 -12.64
N ALA A 18 11.19 8.88 -12.09
CA ALA A 18 10.77 7.58 -11.56
C ALA A 18 10.72 6.50 -12.65
N VAL A 19 10.13 6.81 -13.81
CA VAL A 19 10.08 5.91 -14.96
C VAL A 19 11.48 5.60 -15.49
N SER A 20 12.36 6.63 -15.55
CA SER A 20 13.75 6.47 -15.98
C SER A 20 14.55 5.60 -15.02
N LEU A 21 14.41 5.80 -13.70
CA LEU A 21 15.03 4.93 -12.69
C LEU A 21 14.50 3.50 -12.80
N ASN A 22 13.20 3.33 -12.99
CA ASN A 22 12.59 2.01 -13.16
C ASN A 22 13.10 1.27 -14.41
N PHE A 23 13.44 2.00 -15.46
CA PHE A 23 14.10 1.45 -16.64
C PHE A 23 15.55 1.03 -16.35
N LEU A 24 16.28 1.80 -15.52
CA LEU A 24 17.68 1.54 -15.19
C LEU A 24 17.88 0.40 -14.19
N LEU A 25 17.05 0.33 -13.15
CA LEU A 25 17.22 -0.60 -12.04
C LEU A 25 17.42 -2.06 -12.49
N PRO A 26 16.55 -2.65 -13.34
CA PRO A 26 16.75 -4.03 -13.78
C PRO A 26 18.03 -4.25 -14.60
N ARG A 27 18.49 -3.21 -15.28
CA ARG A 27 19.73 -3.28 -16.07
C ARG A 27 20.99 -3.22 -15.22
N MET A 28 20.90 -2.69 -14.02
CA MET A 28 22.00 -2.68 -13.03
C MET A 28 22.05 -3.97 -12.20
N MET A 29 20.99 -4.77 -12.24
CA MET A 29 20.95 -6.04 -11.50
C MET A 29 21.80 -7.10 -12.21
N PRO A 30 22.58 -7.92 -11.47
CA PRO A 30 23.33 -9.01 -12.05
C PRO A 30 22.38 -10.11 -12.54
N GLY A 31 22.49 -10.49 -13.81
CA GLY A 31 21.74 -11.59 -14.42
C GLY A 31 21.15 -11.23 -15.77
N ASP A 32 21.01 -12.24 -16.62
CA ASP A 32 20.31 -12.13 -17.90
C ASP A 32 18.91 -12.73 -17.74
N PRO A 33 17.81 -11.93 -17.84
CA PRO A 33 16.45 -12.43 -17.73
C PRO A 33 16.13 -13.54 -18.73
N ALA A 34 16.69 -13.45 -19.95
CA ALA A 34 16.52 -14.46 -20.98
C ALA A 34 17.21 -15.78 -20.60
N ALA A 35 18.43 -15.71 -20.11
CA ALA A 35 19.17 -16.88 -19.63
C ALA A 35 18.44 -17.58 -18.44
N ILE A 36 17.85 -16.80 -17.54
CA ILE A 36 17.05 -17.33 -16.43
C ILE A 36 15.80 -18.04 -16.94
N MET A 37 15.06 -17.45 -17.87
CA MET A 37 13.85 -18.05 -18.46
C MET A 37 14.19 -19.31 -19.23
N ILE A 38 15.25 -19.30 -20.06
CA ILE A 38 15.77 -20.47 -20.78
C ILE A 38 16.13 -21.59 -19.80
N GLY A 39 16.83 -21.26 -18.71
CA GLY A 39 17.18 -22.22 -17.66
C GLY A 39 15.97 -22.85 -16.96
N LYS A 40 14.89 -22.09 -16.73
CA LYS A 40 13.63 -22.59 -16.16
C LYS A 40 12.90 -23.51 -17.15
N LEU A 41 12.76 -23.10 -18.41
CA LEU A 41 12.12 -23.91 -19.46
C LEU A 41 12.90 -25.21 -19.70
N ARG A 42 14.23 -25.16 -19.71
CA ARG A 42 15.07 -26.37 -19.83
C ARG A 42 14.84 -27.34 -18.68
N ARG A 43 14.70 -26.84 -17.45
CA ARG A 43 14.36 -27.70 -16.28
C ARG A 43 12.95 -28.26 -16.38
N ALA A 44 11.97 -27.46 -16.77
CA ALA A 44 10.58 -27.89 -16.94
C ALA A 44 10.41 -28.93 -18.07
N SER A 45 11.27 -28.89 -19.13
CA SER A 45 11.29 -29.86 -20.21
C SER A 45 12.12 -31.11 -19.91
N GLY A 46 12.48 -31.37 -18.66
CA GLY A 46 13.27 -32.53 -18.26
C GLY A 46 14.74 -32.48 -18.72
N GLY A 47 15.31 -31.30 -18.86
CA GLY A 47 16.69 -31.11 -19.29
C GLY A 47 16.91 -31.12 -20.80
N ARG A 48 15.83 -31.21 -21.60
CA ARG A 48 15.95 -31.15 -23.06
C ARG A 48 16.45 -29.80 -23.53
N GLU A 49 17.29 -29.83 -24.56
CA GLU A 49 17.73 -28.58 -25.21
C GLU A 49 16.56 -27.92 -25.93
N LEU A 50 16.38 -26.62 -25.68
CA LEU A 50 15.41 -25.82 -26.40
C LEU A 50 15.92 -25.57 -27.83
N SER A 51 15.03 -25.53 -28.80
CA SER A 51 15.43 -25.22 -30.18
C SER A 51 16.05 -23.82 -30.25
N PRO A 52 17.02 -23.58 -31.16
CA PRO A 52 17.60 -22.25 -31.34
C PRO A 52 16.57 -21.17 -31.62
N GLN A 53 15.45 -21.53 -32.27
CA GLN A 53 14.36 -20.64 -32.57
C GLN A 53 13.66 -20.17 -31.28
N VAL A 54 13.31 -21.08 -30.38
CA VAL A 54 12.70 -20.76 -29.06
C VAL A 54 13.62 -19.86 -28.23
N ILE A 55 14.92 -20.12 -28.29
CA ILE A 55 15.91 -19.27 -27.58
C ILE A 55 15.91 -17.85 -28.16
N GLN A 56 15.92 -17.71 -29.49
CA GLN A 56 15.85 -16.41 -30.15
C GLN A 56 14.55 -15.67 -29.83
N ASP A 57 13.41 -16.39 -29.85
CA ASP A 57 12.11 -15.83 -29.52
C ASP A 57 12.07 -15.30 -28.06
N ILE A 58 12.67 -16.03 -27.11
CA ILE A 58 12.80 -15.59 -25.71
C ILE A 58 13.65 -14.31 -25.61
N TYR A 59 14.79 -14.25 -26.29
CA TYR A 59 15.61 -13.04 -26.33
C TYR A 59 14.87 -11.86 -26.95
N ALA A 60 14.16 -12.08 -28.04
CA ALA A 60 13.34 -11.06 -28.69
C ALA A 60 12.20 -10.58 -27.79
N LEU A 61 11.53 -11.48 -27.09
CA LEU A 61 10.38 -11.24 -26.21
C LEU A 61 10.77 -10.41 -24.96
N LEU A 62 11.94 -10.70 -24.41
CA LEU A 62 12.48 -10.01 -23.22
C LEU A 62 13.33 -8.78 -23.58
N GLY A 63 13.53 -8.50 -24.86
CA GLY A 63 14.35 -7.38 -25.34
C GLY A 63 15.84 -7.51 -25.03
N ALA A 64 16.30 -8.72 -24.63
CA ALA A 64 17.66 -8.98 -24.19
C ALA A 64 18.64 -9.27 -25.36
N GLY A 65 18.12 -9.60 -26.53
CA GLY A 65 18.93 -9.92 -27.74
C GLY A 65 19.09 -8.77 -28.72
N ASN A 66 18.63 -7.57 -28.40
CA ASN A 66 18.61 -6.46 -29.31
C ASN A 66 20.01 -5.79 -29.42
N THR A 67 20.55 -5.77 -30.64
CA THR A 67 21.68 -4.94 -31.04
C THR A 67 21.41 -3.44 -31.04
N THR A 68 20.20 -3.04 -30.52
CA THR A 68 19.76 -1.65 -30.45
C THR A 68 20.44 -0.90 -29.30
N SER A 69 20.78 0.36 -29.55
CA SER A 69 21.43 1.20 -28.54
C SER A 69 20.55 1.31 -27.26
N PRO A 70 21.14 1.51 -26.06
CA PRO A 70 20.40 1.71 -24.82
C PRO A 70 19.37 2.84 -24.91
N TRP A 71 19.64 3.86 -25.70
CA TRP A 71 18.75 4.97 -25.97
C TRP A 71 17.48 4.54 -26.75
N GLN A 72 17.65 3.71 -27.77
CA GLN A 72 16.50 3.19 -28.53
C GLN A 72 15.63 2.26 -27.67
N GLN A 73 16.25 1.48 -26.78
CA GLN A 73 15.50 0.66 -25.80
C GLN A 73 14.73 1.52 -24.82
N TYR A 74 15.30 2.64 -24.37
CA TYR A 74 14.63 3.60 -23.49
C TYR A 74 13.42 4.25 -24.17
N LEU A 75 13.55 4.70 -25.40
CA LEU A 75 12.43 5.24 -26.17
C LEU A 75 11.33 4.20 -26.43
N ALA A 76 11.71 2.96 -26.78
CA ALA A 76 10.77 1.86 -26.96
C ALA A 76 10.05 1.51 -25.67
N TYR A 77 10.74 1.60 -24.52
CA TYR A 77 10.11 1.43 -23.19
C TYR A 77 9.05 2.48 -22.93
N TRP A 78 9.33 3.77 -23.21
CA TRP A 78 8.35 4.85 -23.09
C TRP A 78 7.16 4.63 -24.01
N THR A 79 7.41 4.24 -25.27
CA THR A 79 6.32 3.97 -26.23
C THR A 79 5.39 2.85 -25.74
N ARG A 80 5.95 1.72 -25.27
CA ARG A 80 5.15 0.63 -24.70
C ARG A 80 4.36 1.09 -23.48
N LEU A 81 4.99 1.82 -22.59
CA LEU A 81 4.35 2.33 -21.37
C LEU A 81 3.15 3.23 -21.68
N LEU A 82 3.27 4.14 -22.66
CA LEU A 82 2.18 5.01 -23.09
C LEU A 82 0.99 4.24 -23.72
N HIS A 83 1.23 3.03 -24.23
CA HIS A 83 0.19 2.11 -24.69
C HIS A 83 -0.32 1.15 -23.60
N GLY A 84 0.14 1.29 -22.34
CA GLY A 84 -0.24 0.43 -21.23
C GLY A 84 0.38 -0.97 -21.28
N ASP A 85 1.38 -1.20 -22.15
CA ASP A 85 2.07 -2.47 -22.24
C ASP A 85 3.25 -2.51 -21.25
N LEU A 86 3.09 -3.30 -20.18
CA LEU A 86 4.13 -3.55 -19.17
C LEU A 86 4.96 -4.82 -19.48
N GLY A 87 4.68 -5.48 -20.60
CA GLY A 87 5.34 -6.72 -21.01
C GLY A 87 4.76 -7.98 -20.38
N LEU A 88 5.44 -9.11 -20.60
CA LEU A 88 5.05 -10.44 -20.10
C LEU A 88 5.91 -10.83 -18.90
N SER A 89 5.32 -11.53 -17.94
CA SER A 89 6.05 -12.10 -16.81
C SER A 89 6.93 -13.27 -17.28
N SER A 90 8.19 -13.27 -16.90
CA SER A 90 9.09 -14.38 -17.20
C SER A 90 8.87 -15.60 -16.31
N THR A 91 8.32 -15.42 -15.11
CA THR A 91 8.05 -16.51 -14.17
C THR A 91 6.68 -17.12 -14.35
N ARG A 92 5.73 -16.37 -14.90
CA ARG A 92 4.34 -16.76 -15.12
C ARG A 92 3.93 -16.63 -16.58
N TYR A 93 4.88 -16.91 -17.49
CA TYR A 93 4.59 -16.89 -18.92
C TYR A 93 3.39 -17.80 -19.27
N PRO A 94 2.44 -17.39 -20.12
CA PRO A 94 2.44 -16.18 -20.98
C PRO A 94 1.64 -14.98 -20.41
N TYR A 95 1.45 -14.88 -19.11
CA TYR A 95 0.59 -13.85 -18.51
C TYR A 95 1.19 -12.43 -18.63
N PRO A 96 0.41 -11.43 -19.10
CA PRO A 96 0.79 -10.03 -19.08
C PRO A 96 0.98 -9.53 -17.66
N VAL A 97 2.00 -8.70 -17.46
CA VAL A 97 2.29 -8.08 -16.14
C VAL A 97 1.10 -7.26 -15.63
N LEU A 98 0.43 -6.52 -16.52
CA LEU A 98 -0.74 -5.71 -16.17
C LEU A 98 -1.89 -6.55 -15.61
N GLU A 99 -2.13 -7.74 -16.15
CA GLU A 99 -3.15 -8.69 -15.68
C GLU A 99 -2.80 -9.21 -14.27
N LEU A 100 -1.54 -9.59 -14.04
CA LEU A 100 -1.09 -10.07 -12.73
C LEU A 100 -1.22 -8.99 -11.66
N ILE A 101 -0.90 -7.74 -11.99
CA ILE A 101 -1.09 -6.59 -11.11
C ILE A 101 -2.59 -6.33 -10.90
N GLY A 102 -3.39 -6.35 -11.96
CA GLY A 102 -4.84 -6.15 -11.91
C GLY A 102 -5.55 -7.17 -11.00
N ASN A 103 -5.06 -8.41 -10.97
CA ASN A 103 -5.58 -9.46 -10.09
C ASN A 103 -5.12 -9.31 -8.63
N ALA A 104 -3.95 -8.74 -8.38
CA ALA A 104 -3.39 -8.58 -7.03
C ALA A 104 -3.85 -7.27 -6.34
N LEU A 105 -4.00 -6.19 -7.10
CA LEU A 105 -4.30 -4.86 -6.58
C LEU A 105 -5.60 -4.78 -5.77
N PRO A 106 -6.74 -5.36 -6.20
CA PRO A 106 -7.97 -5.32 -5.42
C PRO A 106 -7.84 -5.92 -4.02
N TRP A 107 -7.06 -6.98 -3.88
CA TRP A 107 -6.83 -7.64 -2.59
C TRP A 107 -6.02 -6.76 -1.64
N THR A 108 -4.97 -6.11 -2.14
CA THR A 108 -4.21 -5.13 -1.34
C THR A 108 -5.09 -3.96 -0.92
N LEU A 109 -5.84 -3.37 -1.86
CA LEU A 109 -6.72 -2.24 -1.58
C LEU A 109 -7.79 -2.61 -0.54
N PHE A 110 -8.37 -3.79 -0.65
CA PHE A 110 -9.35 -4.28 0.31
C PHE A 110 -8.74 -4.45 1.70
N MET A 111 -7.71 -5.25 1.84
CA MET A 111 -7.14 -5.61 3.14
C MET A 111 -6.40 -4.44 3.79
N VAL A 112 -5.42 -3.85 3.09
CA VAL A 112 -4.59 -2.76 3.64
C VAL A 112 -5.40 -1.47 3.73
N GLY A 113 -6.26 -1.19 2.73
CA GLY A 113 -7.15 -0.03 2.75
C GLY A 113 -8.13 -0.07 3.92
N LEU A 114 -8.83 -1.18 4.11
CA LEU A 114 -9.74 -1.38 5.23
C LEU A 114 -9.00 -1.22 6.57
N ALA A 115 -7.85 -1.87 6.74
CA ALA A 115 -7.05 -1.79 7.95
C ALA A 115 -6.57 -0.35 8.24
N THR A 116 -6.15 0.38 7.20
CA THR A 116 -5.72 1.79 7.32
C THR A 116 -6.87 2.69 7.77
N VAL A 117 -8.05 2.55 7.16
CA VAL A 117 -9.25 3.29 7.54
C VAL A 117 -9.67 2.97 8.97
N LEU A 118 -9.72 1.69 9.34
CA LEU A 118 -10.08 1.26 10.70
C LEU A 118 -9.08 1.78 11.72
N SER A 119 -7.77 1.69 11.47
CA SER A 119 -6.74 2.23 12.36
C SER A 119 -6.91 3.72 12.60
N PHE A 120 -7.16 4.47 11.53
CA PHE A 120 -7.38 5.90 11.60
C PHE A 120 -8.64 6.24 12.41
N VAL A 121 -9.78 5.65 12.07
CA VAL A 121 -11.06 5.93 12.74
C VAL A 121 -11.00 5.58 14.23
N LEU A 122 -10.47 4.39 14.56
CA LEU A 122 -10.34 3.96 15.96
C LEU A 122 -9.33 4.82 16.73
N GLY A 123 -8.19 5.16 16.10
CA GLY A 123 -7.16 5.99 16.71
C GLY A 123 -7.66 7.42 16.96
N ILE A 124 -8.30 8.04 15.97
CA ILE A 124 -8.85 9.40 16.11
C ILE A 124 -9.98 9.45 17.16
N ALA A 125 -10.93 8.52 17.09
CA ALA A 125 -12.02 8.47 18.05
C ALA A 125 -11.51 8.21 19.49
N GLY A 126 -10.61 7.23 19.66
CA GLY A 126 -9.98 6.93 20.94
C GLY A 126 -9.14 8.08 21.47
N GLY A 127 -8.29 8.68 20.62
CA GLY A 127 -7.44 9.80 20.98
C GLY A 127 -8.23 11.05 21.37
N ALA A 128 -9.30 11.37 20.65
CA ALA A 128 -10.20 12.45 21.00
C ALA A 128 -10.88 12.23 22.37
N PHE A 129 -11.35 11.00 22.61
CA PHE A 129 -11.98 10.66 23.88
C PHE A 129 -11.01 10.71 25.06
N VAL A 130 -9.82 10.14 24.91
CA VAL A 130 -8.81 10.13 25.98
C VAL A 130 -8.23 11.52 26.19
N GLY A 131 -7.96 12.29 25.13
CA GLY A 131 -7.50 13.68 25.22
C GLY A 131 -8.51 14.59 25.93
N TRP A 132 -9.81 14.38 25.73
CA TRP A 132 -10.86 15.07 26.49
C TRP A 132 -10.84 14.72 27.97
N LYS A 133 -10.54 13.46 28.33
CA LYS A 133 -10.41 12.96 29.70
C LYS A 133 -8.97 12.95 30.22
N ARG A 134 -8.18 13.94 29.85
CA ARG A 134 -6.77 14.05 30.26
C ARG A 134 -6.63 13.95 31.79
N GLY A 135 -5.53 13.30 32.24
CA GLY A 135 -5.24 13.10 33.66
C GLY A 135 -5.99 11.92 34.31
N THR A 136 -6.83 11.21 33.56
CA THR A 136 -7.45 9.95 34.02
C THR A 136 -6.53 8.75 33.80
N TRP A 137 -6.86 7.60 34.40
CA TRP A 137 -6.11 6.34 34.20
C TRP A 137 -6.03 5.92 32.72
N LEU A 138 -7.06 6.24 31.92
CA LEU A 138 -7.08 5.99 30.47
C LEU A 138 -5.98 6.78 29.74
N ASP A 139 -5.79 8.02 30.15
CA ASP A 139 -4.75 8.89 29.60
C ASP A 139 -3.33 8.36 29.89
N GLN A 140 -3.15 7.73 31.06
CA GLN A 140 -1.89 7.12 31.45
C GLN A 140 -1.55 5.85 30.63
N LEU A 141 -2.55 5.20 30.02
CA LEU A 141 -2.34 4.02 29.16
C LEU A 141 -1.92 4.39 27.72
N VAL A 142 -2.13 5.62 27.29
CA VAL A 142 -1.83 6.05 25.93
C VAL A 142 -0.35 5.84 25.56
N PRO A 143 0.63 6.21 26.40
CA PRO A 143 2.03 5.93 26.09
C PRO A 143 2.34 4.44 25.91
N ALA A 144 1.59 3.56 26.60
CA ALA A 144 1.78 2.12 26.44
C ALA A 144 1.38 1.63 25.03
N THR A 145 0.52 2.36 24.31
CA THR A 145 0.19 2.02 22.92
C THR A 145 1.38 2.20 21.98
N SER A 146 2.36 3.04 22.31
CA SER A 146 3.60 3.16 21.55
C SER A 146 4.49 1.91 21.65
N LEU A 147 4.34 1.11 22.72
CA LEU A 147 5.02 -0.18 22.81
C LEU A 147 4.51 -1.16 21.74
N LEU A 148 3.23 -1.11 21.41
CA LEU A 148 2.66 -1.94 20.33
C LEU A 148 3.26 -1.59 18.96
N GLN A 149 3.60 -0.33 18.72
CA GLN A 149 4.26 0.11 17.49
C GLN A 149 5.72 -0.36 17.39
N SER A 150 6.35 -0.64 18.53
CA SER A 150 7.73 -1.15 18.57
C SER A 150 7.82 -2.63 18.21
N ILE A 151 6.69 -3.34 18.20
CA ILE A 151 6.62 -4.75 17.82
C ILE A 151 6.72 -4.85 16.29
N PRO A 152 7.70 -5.60 15.74
CA PRO A 152 7.78 -5.80 14.30
C PRO A 152 6.51 -6.47 13.76
N TYR A 153 5.97 -5.95 12.65
CA TYR A 153 4.72 -6.45 12.03
C TYR A 153 4.73 -7.97 11.82
N PHE A 154 5.84 -8.51 11.31
CA PHE A 154 5.93 -9.94 11.02
C PHE A 154 5.83 -10.79 12.30
N TRP A 155 6.43 -10.33 13.39
CA TRP A 155 6.38 -11.02 14.66
C TRP A 155 4.95 -11.04 15.22
N LEU A 156 4.28 -9.90 15.21
CA LEU A 156 2.88 -9.80 15.62
C LEU A 156 1.98 -10.71 14.75
N ALA A 157 2.18 -10.69 13.42
CA ALA A 157 1.46 -11.54 12.49
C ALA A 157 1.63 -13.03 12.83
N LEU A 158 2.87 -13.47 13.07
CA LEU A 158 3.16 -14.87 13.44
C LEU A 158 2.52 -15.27 14.77
N VAL A 159 2.55 -14.39 15.77
CA VAL A 159 1.89 -14.65 17.07
C VAL A 159 0.38 -14.78 16.89
N LEU A 160 -0.25 -13.88 16.12
CA LEU A 160 -1.68 -13.93 15.86
C LEU A 160 -2.09 -15.20 15.10
N VAL A 161 -1.31 -15.62 14.10
CA VAL A 161 -1.52 -16.90 13.39
C VAL A 161 -1.37 -18.08 14.35
N ALA A 162 -0.30 -18.11 15.15
CA ALA A 162 -0.07 -19.22 16.10
C ALA A 162 -1.23 -19.37 17.09
N VAL A 163 -1.72 -18.27 17.63
CA VAL A 163 -2.80 -18.30 18.64
C VAL A 163 -4.16 -18.56 17.97
N PHE A 164 -4.59 -17.71 17.04
CA PHE A 164 -5.97 -17.73 16.54
C PHE A 164 -6.22 -18.77 15.45
N SER A 165 -5.22 -19.09 14.64
CA SER A 165 -5.39 -20.05 13.56
C SER A 165 -4.92 -21.45 13.95
N VAL A 166 -3.73 -21.58 14.56
CA VAL A 166 -3.15 -22.90 14.84
C VAL A 166 -3.68 -23.48 16.17
N GLN A 167 -3.65 -22.71 17.27
CA GLN A 167 -4.04 -23.24 18.59
C GLN A 167 -5.55 -23.26 18.78
N LEU A 168 -6.24 -22.19 18.41
CA LEU A 168 -7.69 -22.06 18.63
C LEU A 168 -8.51 -22.55 17.43
N GLY A 169 -7.94 -22.60 16.22
CA GLY A 169 -8.65 -23.02 15.01
C GLY A 169 -9.82 -22.08 14.61
N TRP A 170 -9.81 -20.82 15.07
CA TRP A 170 -10.93 -19.90 14.86
C TRP A 170 -10.91 -19.23 13.50
N LEU A 171 -9.71 -19.01 12.95
CA LEU A 171 -9.49 -18.21 11.74
C LEU A 171 -8.55 -18.94 10.78
N PRO A 172 -8.68 -18.68 9.46
CA PRO A 172 -7.81 -19.30 8.47
C PRO A 172 -6.36 -18.85 8.62
N ILE A 173 -5.44 -19.75 8.22
CA ILE A 173 -3.99 -19.50 8.32
C ILE A 173 -3.50 -18.61 7.17
N VAL A 174 -3.97 -18.88 5.93
CA VAL A 174 -3.44 -18.30 4.70
C VAL A 174 -4.54 -18.05 3.66
N GLY A 175 -4.23 -17.21 2.68
CA GLY A 175 -5.11 -16.95 1.54
C GLY A 175 -6.00 -15.73 1.72
N ALA A 176 -6.82 -15.44 0.72
CA ALA A 176 -7.78 -14.35 0.74
C ALA A 176 -9.24 -14.84 0.80
N TYR A 177 -9.46 -16.12 0.54
CA TYR A 177 -10.74 -16.83 0.62
C TYR A 177 -10.46 -18.33 0.60
N ASP A 178 -11.46 -19.17 0.89
CA ASP A 178 -11.32 -20.62 0.83
C ASP A 178 -11.38 -21.11 -0.62
N PRO A 179 -10.27 -21.65 -1.18
CA PRO A 179 -10.27 -22.14 -2.56
C PRO A 179 -11.06 -23.43 -2.76
N PHE A 180 -11.40 -24.18 -1.70
CA PHE A 180 -12.21 -25.39 -1.80
C PHE A 180 -13.70 -25.06 -1.95
N ASP A 181 -14.17 -24.00 -1.26
CA ASP A 181 -15.53 -23.51 -1.39
C ASP A 181 -15.72 -22.71 -2.68
N PHE A 182 -14.66 -22.04 -3.16
CA PHE A 182 -14.69 -21.17 -4.34
C PHE A 182 -13.63 -21.55 -5.37
N PRO A 183 -13.70 -22.74 -5.99
CA PRO A 183 -12.68 -23.23 -6.93
C PRO A 183 -12.63 -22.43 -8.24
N SER A 184 -13.73 -21.77 -8.61
CA SER A 184 -13.80 -20.89 -9.79
C SER A 184 -13.23 -19.49 -9.56
N GLY A 185 -12.79 -19.19 -8.33
CA GLY A 185 -12.26 -17.88 -7.95
C GLY A 185 -13.33 -16.93 -7.40
N PRO A 186 -13.01 -15.61 -7.35
CA PRO A 186 -13.90 -14.59 -6.76
C PRO A 186 -15.26 -14.51 -7.46
N GLU A 187 -16.32 -14.48 -6.66
CA GLU A 187 -17.69 -14.31 -7.13
C GLU A 187 -18.46 -13.31 -6.25
N TRP A 188 -19.51 -12.68 -6.79
CA TRP A 188 -20.36 -11.77 -6.04
C TRP A 188 -21.47 -12.53 -5.32
N SER A 189 -21.10 -13.28 -4.25
CA SER A 189 -22.02 -13.97 -3.36
C SER A 189 -21.74 -13.62 -1.91
N TRP A 190 -22.77 -13.67 -1.05
CA TRP A 190 -22.58 -13.42 0.38
C TRP A 190 -21.63 -14.43 1.04
N PRO A 191 -21.69 -15.75 0.73
CA PRO A 191 -20.70 -16.70 1.25
C PRO A 191 -19.26 -16.34 0.90
N PHE A 192 -19.01 -15.91 -0.37
CA PHE A 192 -17.68 -15.47 -0.77
C PHE A 192 -17.20 -14.25 0.02
N VAL A 193 -18.05 -13.23 0.17
CA VAL A 193 -17.70 -12.02 0.96
C VAL A 193 -17.40 -12.39 2.41
N ALA A 194 -18.18 -13.30 3.00
CA ALA A 194 -17.92 -13.77 4.37
C ALA A 194 -16.57 -14.49 4.49
N SER A 195 -16.27 -15.39 3.53
CA SER A 195 -14.96 -16.05 3.47
C SER A 195 -13.82 -15.06 3.31
N ALA A 196 -13.95 -14.08 2.40
CA ALA A 196 -12.94 -13.06 2.18
C ALA A 196 -12.70 -12.17 3.43
N LEU A 197 -13.76 -11.78 4.13
CA LEU A 197 -13.66 -11.03 5.38
C LEU A 197 -12.96 -11.85 6.48
N GLN A 198 -13.30 -13.14 6.60
CA GLN A 198 -12.68 -14.03 7.58
C GLN A 198 -11.17 -14.19 7.34
N HIS A 199 -10.75 -14.34 6.07
CA HIS A 199 -9.34 -14.44 5.70
C HIS A 199 -8.58 -13.10 5.83
N ALA A 200 -9.27 -11.98 5.61
CA ALA A 200 -8.67 -10.66 5.77
C ALA A 200 -8.56 -10.22 7.24
N PHE A 201 -9.25 -10.87 8.17
CA PHE A 201 -9.36 -10.41 9.56
C PHE A 201 -8.01 -10.34 10.28
N LEU A 202 -7.24 -11.43 10.32
CA LEU A 202 -5.94 -11.45 11.01
C LEU A 202 -4.90 -10.54 10.34
N PRO A 203 -4.73 -10.55 9.00
CA PRO A 203 -3.87 -9.58 8.33
C PRO A 203 -4.24 -8.12 8.64
N ALA A 204 -5.52 -7.78 8.54
CA ALA A 204 -5.99 -6.43 8.85
C ALA A 204 -5.79 -6.08 10.33
N LEU A 205 -6.10 -7.01 11.25
CA LEU A 205 -5.90 -6.82 12.69
C LEU A 205 -4.42 -6.55 13.03
N THR A 206 -3.49 -7.25 12.36
CA THR A 206 -2.05 -7.01 12.51
C THR A 206 -1.70 -5.56 12.19
N ILE A 207 -2.19 -5.03 11.07
CA ILE A 207 -1.96 -3.64 10.65
C ILE A 207 -2.62 -2.67 11.63
N VAL A 208 -3.86 -2.95 12.05
CA VAL A 208 -4.60 -2.09 12.98
C VAL A 208 -3.88 -1.99 14.32
N ILE A 209 -3.49 -3.10 14.93
CA ILE A 209 -2.80 -3.11 16.23
C ILE A 209 -1.49 -2.32 16.16
N SER A 210 -0.73 -2.49 15.08
CA SER A 210 0.56 -1.82 14.92
C SER A 210 0.43 -0.32 14.62
N SER A 211 -0.70 0.14 14.07
CA SER A 211 -0.85 1.51 13.56
C SER A 211 -1.74 2.39 14.45
N VAL A 212 -2.74 1.81 15.13
CA VAL A 212 -3.76 2.56 15.88
C VAL A 212 -3.17 3.42 16.98
N GLY A 213 -2.11 2.96 17.65
CA GLY A 213 -1.46 3.68 18.73
C GLY A 213 -0.90 5.03 18.31
N GLY A 214 -0.34 5.13 17.10
CA GLY A 214 0.17 6.39 16.56
C GLY A 214 -0.92 7.42 16.31
N TRP A 215 -2.01 6.99 15.71
CA TRP A 215 -3.18 7.84 15.49
C TRP A 215 -3.80 8.31 16.81
N LEU A 216 -3.91 7.39 17.78
CA LEU A 216 -4.45 7.66 19.11
C LEU A 216 -3.60 8.68 19.87
N LEU A 217 -2.29 8.46 19.95
CA LEU A 217 -1.37 9.36 20.64
C LEU A 217 -1.32 10.74 19.95
N GLY A 218 -1.25 10.76 18.62
CA GLY A 218 -1.27 12.00 17.83
C GLY A 218 -2.53 12.81 18.09
N MET A 219 -3.70 12.19 17.98
CA MET A 219 -4.98 12.86 18.22
C MET A 219 -5.16 13.29 19.68
N ARG A 220 -4.72 12.47 20.63
CA ARG A 220 -4.74 12.83 22.04
C ARG A 220 -3.93 14.11 22.31
N ASN A 221 -2.73 14.20 21.76
CA ASN A 221 -1.85 15.37 21.96
C ASN A 221 -2.46 16.63 21.32
N MET A 222 -2.98 16.53 20.11
CA MET A 222 -3.67 17.62 19.43
C MET A 222 -4.93 18.05 20.18
N MET A 223 -5.68 17.12 20.75
CA MET A 223 -6.87 17.40 21.54
C MET A 223 -6.52 18.20 22.80
N VAL A 224 -5.45 17.82 23.52
CA VAL A 224 -4.99 18.52 24.73
C VAL A 224 -4.57 19.96 24.40
N SER A 225 -3.86 20.17 23.31
CA SER A 225 -3.47 21.52 22.84
C SER A 225 -4.70 22.35 22.47
N THR A 226 -5.63 21.76 21.70
CA THR A 226 -6.82 22.46 21.22
C THR A 226 -7.77 22.89 22.36
N MET A 227 -7.84 22.13 23.44
CA MET A 227 -8.70 22.45 24.58
C MET A 227 -8.30 23.75 25.32
N SER A 228 -7.08 24.23 25.15
CA SER A 228 -6.62 25.50 25.72
C SER A 228 -6.85 26.71 24.81
N GLU A 229 -7.44 26.52 23.62
CA GLU A 229 -7.70 27.60 22.68
C GLU A 229 -8.92 28.46 23.06
N ASP A 230 -8.85 29.78 22.81
CA ASP A 230 -9.85 30.77 23.23
C ASP A 230 -11.28 30.45 22.77
N TYR A 231 -11.44 29.88 21.57
CA TYR A 231 -12.76 29.52 21.04
C TYR A 231 -13.40 28.35 21.79
N VAL A 232 -12.59 27.44 22.38
CA VAL A 232 -13.09 26.35 23.24
C VAL A 232 -13.52 26.92 24.60
N LEU A 233 -12.68 27.77 25.19
CA LEU A 233 -13.01 28.47 26.45
C LEU A 233 -14.26 29.34 26.29
N THR A 234 -14.43 30.03 25.16
CA THR A 234 -15.64 30.79 24.84
C THR A 234 -16.87 29.89 24.74
N ALA A 235 -16.74 28.68 24.17
CA ALA A 235 -17.83 27.72 24.10
C ALA A 235 -18.26 27.21 25.48
N GLU A 236 -17.30 27.01 26.40
CA GLU A 236 -17.54 26.67 27.80
C GLU A 236 -18.26 27.81 28.53
N ALA A 237 -17.76 29.05 28.37
CA ALA A 237 -18.38 30.23 28.96
C ALA A 237 -19.84 30.48 28.52
N LYS A 238 -20.16 30.06 27.28
CA LYS A 238 -21.54 30.05 26.75
C LYS A 238 -22.43 28.93 27.29
N GLY A 239 -21.91 28.05 28.15
CA GLY A 239 -22.66 26.97 28.78
C GLY A 239 -23.05 25.85 27.80
N LEU A 240 -22.32 25.65 26.73
CA LEU A 240 -22.57 24.56 25.78
C LEU A 240 -22.35 23.20 26.46
N LYS A 241 -23.12 22.17 26.01
CA LYS A 241 -22.96 20.80 26.52
C LYS A 241 -21.51 20.28 26.29
N PRO A 242 -20.89 19.62 27.30
CA PRO A 242 -19.52 19.12 27.17
C PRO A 242 -19.27 18.24 25.95
N SER A 243 -20.21 17.37 25.60
CA SER A 243 -20.10 16.53 24.39
C SER A 243 -20.06 17.35 23.11
N ARG A 244 -20.82 18.45 23.03
CA ARG A 244 -20.84 19.36 21.88
C ARG A 244 -19.52 20.11 21.77
N ILE A 245 -18.94 20.54 22.89
CA ILE A 245 -17.62 21.20 22.93
C ILE A 245 -16.57 20.23 22.48
N ARG A 246 -16.55 19.01 23.05
CA ARG A 246 -15.61 17.96 22.65
C ARG A 246 -15.66 17.68 21.13
N ASP A 247 -16.84 17.37 20.60
CA ASP A 247 -16.93 16.80 19.25
C ASP A 247 -16.90 17.87 18.16
N ARG A 248 -17.55 19.03 18.37
CA ARG A 248 -17.70 20.05 17.33
C ARG A 248 -16.69 21.18 17.40
N TYR A 249 -16.15 21.48 18.61
CA TYR A 249 -15.20 22.57 18.78
C TYR A 249 -13.77 22.05 18.90
N ALA A 250 -13.51 21.11 19.80
CA ALA A 250 -12.16 20.63 20.04
C ALA A 250 -11.75 19.55 19.04
N ALA A 251 -12.42 18.39 18.97
CA ALA A 251 -11.98 17.26 18.18
C ALA A 251 -11.97 17.55 16.68
N ARG A 252 -12.92 18.33 16.16
CA ARG A 252 -12.95 18.71 14.74
C ARG A 252 -11.69 19.46 14.32
N ASN A 253 -11.23 20.41 15.13
CA ASN A 253 -10.03 21.19 14.81
C ASN A 253 -8.75 20.40 15.11
N ALA A 254 -8.73 19.63 16.20
CA ALA A 254 -7.62 18.76 16.56
C ALA A 254 -7.32 17.67 15.51
N ALA A 255 -8.35 17.21 14.77
CA ALA A 255 -8.20 16.19 13.75
C ALA A 255 -7.57 16.68 12.43
N ILE A 256 -7.52 17.99 12.17
CA ILE A 256 -7.04 18.53 10.88
C ILE A 256 -5.63 18.05 10.52
N PRO A 257 -4.61 18.12 11.40
CA PRO A 257 -3.29 17.60 11.07
C PRO A 257 -3.28 16.08 10.83
N SER A 258 -4.12 15.35 11.55
CA SER A 258 -4.25 13.90 11.39
C SER A 258 -4.87 13.49 10.05
N LEU A 259 -5.78 14.30 9.50
CA LEU A 259 -6.33 14.09 8.16
C LEU A 259 -5.25 14.19 7.09
N ALA A 260 -4.29 15.10 7.26
CA ALA A 260 -3.13 15.19 6.40
C ALA A 260 -2.31 13.89 6.39
N GLY A 261 -1.96 13.41 7.58
CA GLY A 261 -1.24 12.16 7.73
C GLY A 261 -2.01 10.95 7.18
N PHE A 262 -3.32 10.91 7.36
CA PHE A 262 -4.19 9.85 6.83
C PHE A 262 -4.19 9.80 5.30
N SER A 263 -4.19 10.95 4.67
CA SER A 263 -4.14 11.03 3.20
C SER A 263 -2.82 10.48 2.65
N ILE A 264 -1.71 10.77 3.32
CA ILE A 264 -0.41 10.17 3.00
C ILE A 264 -0.46 8.65 3.22
N ALA A 265 -1.04 8.20 4.34
CA ALA A 265 -1.19 6.77 4.61
C ALA A 265 -2.01 6.05 3.53
N LEU A 266 -3.09 6.66 3.04
CA LEU A 266 -3.90 6.12 1.92
C LEU A 266 -3.10 6.02 0.62
N ALA A 267 -2.21 6.97 0.34
CA ALA A 267 -1.33 6.90 -0.83
C ALA A 267 -0.43 5.65 -0.79
N PHE A 268 0.04 5.27 0.41
CA PHE A 268 0.87 4.10 0.59
C PHE A 268 0.10 2.76 0.63
N VAL A 269 -1.23 2.76 0.69
CA VAL A 269 -2.04 1.52 0.67
C VAL A 269 -1.70 0.66 -0.54
N VAL A 270 -1.50 1.26 -1.71
CA VAL A 270 -1.18 0.54 -2.95
C VAL A 270 0.20 -0.11 -2.92
N ALA A 271 1.16 0.48 -2.17
CA ALA A 271 2.44 -0.19 -1.92
C ALA A 271 2.28 -1.51 -1.15
N GLY A 272 1.14 -1.67 -0.50
CA GLY A 272 0.79 -2.85 0.27
C GLY A 272 1.56 -2.97 1.57
N SER A 273 1.18 -3.99 2.32
CA SER A 273 1.96 -4.46 3.46
C SER A 273 2.71 -5.73 3.04
N ILE A 274 3.87 -5.55 2.41
CA ILE A 274 4.67 -6.65 1.85
C ILE A 274 4.83 -7.79 2.84
N VAL A 275 5.18 -7.45 4.08
CA VAL A 275 5.44 -8.44 5.13
C VAL A 275 4.17 -9.16 5.56
N THR A 276 3.07 -8.41 5.78
CA THR A 276 1.79 -8.99 6.18
C THR A 276 1.23 -9.89 5.08
N GLU A 277 1.25 -9.43 3.83
CA GLU A 277 0.79 -10.23 2.69
C GLU A 277 1.62 -11.50 2.50
N GLN A 278 2.93 -11.44 2.77
CA GLN A 278 3.81 -12.60 2.69
C GLN A 278 3.52 -13.62 3.81
N VAL A 279 3.38 -13.19 5.06
CA VAL A 279 3.11 -14.08 6.21
C VAL A 279 1.77 -14.81 6.04
N PHE A 280 0.72 -14.08 5.67
CA PHE A 280 -0.61 -14.65 5.46
C PHE A 280 -0.81 -15.25 4.06
N SER A 281 0.22 -15.27 3.23
CA SER A 281 0.12 -15.67 1.81
C SER A 281 -1.04 -14.99 1.06
N TYR A 282 -1.36 -13.76 1.45
CA TYR A 282 -2.43 -12.97 0.87
C TYR A 282 -2.07 -12.53 -0.56
N PRO A 283 -2.95 -12.68 -1.57
CA PRO A 283 -2.59 -12.53 -2.99
C PRO A 283 -2.52 -11.07 -3.44
N GLY A 284 -1.87 -10.20 -2.67
CA GLY A 284 -1.73 -8.79 -2.93
C GLY A 284 -0.46 -8.40 -3.69
N ILE A 285 -0.30 -7.08 -3.90
CA ILE A 285 0.82 -6.46 -4.62
C ILE A 285 2.16 -6.70 -3.91
N GLY A 286 2.19 -6.65 -2.58
CA GLY A 286 3.41 -6.89 -1.81
C GLY A 286 3.92 -8.32 -1.95
N LYS A 287 3.02 -9.30 -1.91
CA LYS A 287 3.37 -10.71 -2.18
C LYS A 287 3.83 -10.90 -3.63
N LEU A 288 3.12 -10.29 -4.59
CA LEU A 288 3.48 -10.33 -6.00
C LEU A 288 4.90 -9.78 -6.24
N MET A 289 5.24 -8.69 -5.54
CA MET A 289 6.56 -8.08 -5.58
C MET A 289 7.65 -9.02 -5.04
N ILE A 290 7.45 -9.63 -3.86
CA ILE A 290 8.41 -10.60 -3.31
C ILE A 290 8.62 -11.77 -4.28
N GLN A 291 7.54 -12.30 -4.84
CA GLN A 291 7.63 -13.39 -5.82
C GLN A 291 8.39 -12.99 -7.08
N SER A 292 8.21 -11.76 -7.57
CA SER A 292 8.95 -11.27 -8.73
C SER A 292 10.45 -11.14 -8.45
N VAL A 293 10.82 -10.66 -7.26
CA VAL A 293 12.24 -10.56 -6.84
C VAL A 293 12.87 -11.95 -6.68
N GLN A 294 12.23 -12.86 -5.94
CA GLN A 294 12.72 -14.21 -5.72
C GLN A 294 12.79 -15.02 -7.02
N GLY A 295 11.84 -14.77 -7.93
CA GLY A 295 11.78 -15.39 -9.24
C GLY A 295 12.74 -14.79 -10.27
N LEU A 296 13.41 -13.66 -9.95
CA LEU A 296 14.20 -12.87 -10.87
C LEU A 296 13.38 -12.46 -12.12
N ASP A 297 12.11 -12.14 -11.90
CA ASP A 297 11.19 -11.66 -12.93
C ASP A 297 11.27 -10.14 -13.03
N TYR A 298 12.27 -9.69 -13.79
CA TYR A 298 12.55 -8.26 -13.91
C TYR A 298 11.41 -7.47 -14.53
N THR A 299 10.68 -8.07 -15.49
CA THR A 299 9.55 -7.43 -16.14
C THR A 299 8.39 -7.22 -15.17
N LEU A 300 8.05 -8.26 -14.40
CA LEU A 300 7.01 -8.17 -13.37
C LEU A 300 7.42 -7.22 -12.25
N MET A 301 8.67 -7.29 -11.77
CA MET A 301 9.20 -6.40 -10.74
C MET A 301 9.12 -4.94 -11.19
N GLN A 302 9.55 -4.65 -12.43
CA GLN A 302 9.51 -3.32 -13.04
C GLN A 302 8.06 -2.80 -13.13
N GLY A 303 7.12 -3.63 -13.57
CA GLY A 303 5.70 -3.28 -13.66
C GLY A 303 5.09 -2.98 -12.29
N VAL A 304 5.36 -3.80 -11.28
CA VAL A 304 4.86 -3.60 -9.91
C VAL A 304 5.43 -2.31 -9.31
N PHE A 305 6.73 -2.07 -9.41
CA PHE A 305 7.34 -0.82 -8.93
C PHE A 305 6.76 0.42 -9.62
N LEU A 306 6.56 0.34 -10.93
CA LEU A 306 5.98 1.44 -11.69
C LEU A 306 4.56 1.76 -11.22
N VAL A 307 3.69 0.76 -11.09
CA VAL A 307 2.30 0.97 -10.65
C VAL A 307 2.26 1.54 -9.23
N ILE A 308 3.06 0.99 -8.30
CA ILE A 308 3.17 1.54 -6.94
C ILE A 308 3.60 3.02 -7.00
N THR A 309 4.67 3.32 -7.72
CA THR A 309 5.22 4.68 -7.81
C THR A 309 4.21 5.66 -8.40
N LEU A 310 3.58 5.31 -9.53
CA LEU A 310 2.59 6.16 -10.17
C LEU A 310 1.36 6.39 -9.30
N THR A 311 0.92 5.37 -8.57
CA THR A 311 -0.23 5.50 -7.67
C THR A 311 0.09 6.38 -6.46
N VAL A 312 1.27 6.22 -5.85
CA VAL A 312 1.71 7.08 -4.75
C VAL A 312 1.85 8.54 -5.22
N LEU A 313 2.42 8.78 -6.40
CA LEU A 313 2.53 10.13 -6.97
C LEU A 313 1.16 10.73 -7.29
N ALA A 314 0.25 9.94 -7.86
CA ALA A 314 -1.12 10.40 -8.15
C ALA A 314 -1.89 10.74 -6.86
N ALA A 315 -1.77 9.91 -5.83
CA ALA A 315 -2.39 10.18 -4.54
C ALA A 315 -1.81 11.44 -3.87
N ASN A 316 -0.49 11.62 -3.87
CA ASN A 316 0.15 12.83 -3.36
C ASN A 316 -0.28 14.08 -4.15
N PHE A 317 -0.35 13.97 -5.47
CA PHE A 317 -0.84 15.06 -6.33
C PHE A 317 -2.29 15.44 -6.01
N ALA A 318 -3.17 14.43 -5.87
CA ALA A 318 -4.57 14.65 -5.49
C ALA A 318 -4.67 15.35 -4.12
N MET A 319 -3.83 14.93 -3.15
CA MET A 319 -3.78 15.57 -1.84
C MET A 319 -3.28 17.01 -1.90
N ASP A 320 -2.26 17.28 -2.68
CA ASP A 320 -1.76 18.63 -2.90
C ASP A 320 -2.82 19.57 -3.50
N LEU A 321 -3.66 19.03 -4.39
CA LEU A 321 -4.80 19.79 -4.94
C LEU A 321 -5.87 20.03 -3.86
N LEU A 322 -6.20 19.02 -3.05
CA LEU A 322 -7.17 19.14 -1.97
C LEU A 322 -6.71 20.14 -0.91
N TYR A 323 -5.43 20.14 -0.53
CA TYR A 323 -4.89 21.15 0.38
C TYR A 323 -5.06 22.56 -0.15
N GLY A 324 -4.77 22.79 -1.44
CA GLY A 324 -4.96 24.09 -2.07
C GLY A 324 -6.43 24.56 -2.12
N LEU A 325 -7.39 23.62 -2.00
CA LEU A 325 -8.82 23.93 -1.91
C LEU A 325 -9.30 24.16 -0.46
N ILE A 326 -8.74 23.41 0.51
CA ILE A 326 -9.17 23.43 1.91
C ILE A 326 -8.52 24.59 2.67
N ASP A 327 -7.25 24.89 2.38
CA ASP A 327 -6.51 25.99 3.04
C ASP A 327 -6.05 27.05 2.04
N PRO A 328 -6.81 28.17 1.92
CA PRO A 328 -6.44 29.28 1.05
C PRO A 328 -5.10 29.95 1.40
N ARG A 329 -4.58 29.77 2.63
CA ARG A 329 -3.32 30.37 3.08
C ARG A 329 -2.13 29.74 2.37
N VAL A 330 -2.17 28.43 2.12
CA VAL A 330 -1.14 27.70 1.36
C VAL A 330 -1.01 28.21 -0.08
N ARG A 331 -2.05 28.84 -0.61
CA ARG A 331 -2.08 29.38 -1.98
C ARG A 331 -1.37 30.74 -2.08
N ASN A 332 -1.24 31.47 -0.98
CA ASN A 332 -0.72 32.85 -0.97
C ASN A 332 0.75 32.94 -0.50
N ASP A 333 1.32 31.89 0.06
CA ASP A 333 2.69 31.87 0.61
C ASP A 333 3.78 31.47 -0.41
N ILE A 334 3.46 31.43 -1.70
CA ILE A 334 4.38 31.15 -2.82
C ILE A 334 4.03 32.05 -4.00
#